data_cc0ab064342ee193326bc32f88cb5373
#
_entry.id   cc0ab064342ee193326bc32f88cb5373
#
_cell.length_a   1.000
_cell.length_b   1.000
_cell.length_c   1.000
_cell.angle_alpha   90.00
_cell.angle_beta   90.00
_cell.angle_gamma   90.00
#
_symmetry.space_group_name_H-M   'P 1'
#
loop_
_entity.id
_entity.type
_entity.pdbx_description
1 polymer ?
#
loop_
_entity_poly.entity_id
_entity_poly.type
_entity_poly.pdbx_seq_one_letter_code
_entity_poly.pdbx_strand_id
1 'polypeptide(L)'
;MARHMDSGSASLARSASTPVLEVRDVTKTYGGHSATTHALNGMSLTIAAGEFVALMGPSGSGKSTLLNCIATIDAPTSGTIMLAGTDVSRISRSRLADFRREKLGFIFQDSNLLDSLTARENIALPLTIGRVPAAQIETDVVAAAASLGIEEVLDKYPYQMSGGQRQRVAAARALVTNPQLVLADEPTGALDSKNAKLLLESLESINQSRGATVLMVTHDETAASYCRRVLFIRDGRVFTELDRGADSRHAFFERIMQVVAVQGGVDDAR
;
A
#
# COMPACT_ATOMS: atom_id res chain seq x y z
N MET A 1 -16.95 -43.72 -24.48
CA MET A 1 -17.38 -42.31 -24.76
C MET A 1 -17.13 -41.46 -23.53
N ALA A 2 -15.95 -40.87 -23.44
CA ALA A 2 -15.58 -39.97 -22.32
C ALA A 2 -15.81 -38.53 -22.79
N ARG A 3 -16.65 -37.80 -22.07
CA ARG A 3 -16.87 -36.36 -22.30
C ARG A 3 -15.79 -35.59 -21.55
N HIS A 4 -14.94 -34.88 -22.28
CA HIS A 4 -14.09 -33.81 -21.75
C HIS A 4 -14.99 -32.72 -21.19
N MET A 5 -14.77 -32.41 -19.92
CA MET A 5 -15.26 -31.17 -19.29
C MET A 5 -14.21 -30.08 -19.52
N ASP A 6 -14.57 -29.17 -20.38
CA ASP A 6 -13.82 -27.95 -20.71
C ASP A 6 -13.96 -26.99 -19.52
N SER A 7 -12.84 -26.74 -18.81
CA SER A 7 -12.77 -25.74 -17.75
C SER A 7 -12.59 -24.37 -18.37
N GLY A 8 -13.71 -23.74 -18.75
CA GLY A 8 -13.73 -22.38 -19.22
C GLY A 8 -13.24 -21.41 -18.14
N SER A 9 -12.07 -20.83 -18.34
CA SER A 9 -11.55 -19.71 -17.57
C SER A 9 -12.44 -18.49 -17.83
N ALA A 10 -13.32 -18.17 -16.89
CA ALA A 10 -14.06 -16.92 -16.87
C ALA A 10 -13.12 -15.80 -16.39
N SER A 11 -12.30 -15.26 -17.31
CA SER A 11 -11.69 -13.94 -17.14
C SER A 11 -12.80 -12.91 -17.22
N LEU A 12 -13.33 -12.49 -16.06
CA LEU A 12 -14.20 -11.33 -15.95
C LEU A 12 -13.43 -10.12 -16.47
N ALA A 13 -13.89 -9.54 -17.58
CA ALA A 13 -13.35 -8.33 -18.18
C ALA A 13 -13.39 -7.20 -17.12
N ARG A 14 -12.24 -6.88 -16.56
CA ARG A 14 -12.07 -5.69 -15.72
C ARG A 14 -12.38 -4.47 -16.58
N SER A 15 -13.26 -3.60 -16.11
CA SER A 15 -13.49 -2.27 -16.68
C SER A 15 -12.14 -1.64 -17.03
N ALA A 16 -11.97 -1.17 -18.27
CA ALA A 16 -10.71 -0.68 -18.82
C ALA A 16 -10.35 0.70 -18.25
N SER A 17 -10.15 0.81 -16.95
CA SER A 17 -9.51 1.98 -16.34
C SER A 17 -8.00 1.83 -16.49
N THR A 18 -7.33 2.88 -16.95
CA THR A 18 -5.87 2.92 -17.06
C THR A 18 -5.25 2.60 -15.70
N PRO A 19 -4.35 1.61 -15.59
CA PRO A 19 -3.75 1.26 -14.31
C PRO A 19 -2.90 2.42 -13.77
N VAL A 20 -3.01 2.71 -12.46
CA VAL A 20 -2.12 3.65 -11.77
C VAL A 20 -0.76 3.01 -11.56
N LEU A 21 -0.72 1.74 -11.19
CA LEU A 21 0.51 0.98 -11.05
C LEU A 21 0.48 -0.25 -11.97
N GLU A 22 1.57 -0.45 -12.71
CA GLU A 22 1.80 -1.64 -13.48
C GLU A 22 3.23 -2.14 -13.26
N VAL A 23 3.35 -3.35 -12.78
CA VAL A 23 4.60 -4.08 -12.55
C VAL A 23 4.65 -5.21 -13.55
N ARG A 24 5.70 -5.28 -14.39
CA ARG A 24 5.86 -6.28 -15.45
C ARG A 24 7.20 -7.00 -15.30
N ASP A 25 7.14 -8.30 -15.03
CA ASP A 25 8.27 -9.22 -14.96
C ASP A 25 9.45 -8.71 -14.13
N VAL A 26 9.14 -8.04 -13.02
CA VAL A 26 10.15 -7.40 -12.18
C VAL A 26 10.92 -8.46 -11.40
N THR A 27 12.24 -8.41 -11.52
CA THR A 27 13.17 -9.18 -10.70
C THR A 27 13.98 -8.26 -9.80
N LYS A 28 14.34 -8.76 -8.62
CA LYS A 28 15.29 -8.09 -7.73
C LYS A 28 16.19 -9.10 -7.08
N THR A 29 17.47 -8.89 -7.26
CA THR A 29 18.52 -9.76 -6.73
C THR A 29 19.45 -8.93 -5.87
N TYR A 30 19.72 -9.39 -4.65
CA TYR A 30 20.72 -8.82 -3.75
C TYR A 30 21.91 -9.75 -3.63
N GLY A 31 23.08 -9.18 -3.35
CA GLY A 31 24.33 -9.93 -3.14
C GLY A 31 25.26 -9.91 -4.34
N GLY A 32 26.37 -10.63 -4.24
CA GLY A 32 27.43 -10.72 -5.23
C GLY A 32 27.91 -12.16 -5.40
N HIS A 33 29.14 -12.36 -5.89
CA HIS A 33 29.67 -13.65 -6.32
C HIS A 33 29.61 -14.80 -5.31
N SER A 34 29.43 -14.53 -4.00
CA SER A 34 29.46 -15.57 -2.95
C SER A 34 28.08 -15.92 -2.35
N ALA A 35 27.11 -15.05 -2.45
CA ALA A 35 25.74 -15.33 -1.97
C ALA A 35 24.75 -14.42 -2.70
N THR A 36 23.78 -15.01 -3.38
CA THR A 36 22.76 -14.30 -4.16
C THR A 36 21.39 -14.62 -3.58
N THR A 37 20.61 -13.58 -3.26
CA THR A 37 19.22 -13.70 -2.81
C THR A 37 18.29 -13.11 -3.86
N HIS A 38 17.41 -13.94 -4.40
CA HIS A 38 16.37 -13.50 -5.35
C HIS A 38 15.13 -13.07 -4.56
N ALA A 39 14.97 -11.79 -4.34
CA ALA A 39 13.84 -11.25 -3.57
C ALA A 39 12.57 -11.10 -4.42
N LEU A 40 12.71 -10.78 -5.73
CA LEU A 40 11.62 -10.76 -6.69
C LEU A 40 12.02 -11.62 -7.90
N ASN A 41 11.09 -12.45 -8.40
CA ASN A 41 11.34 -13.49 -9.38
C ASN A 41 10.38 -13.42 -10.58
N GLY A 42 10.29 -12.26 -11.26
CA GLY A 42 9.33 -12.05 -12.34
C GLY A 42 7.95 -11.64 -11.80
N MET A 43 7.95 -10.71 -10.84
CA MET A 43 6.75 -10.15 -10.24
C MET A 43 5.96 -9.37 -11.28
N SER A 44 4.67 -9.70 -11.44
CA SER A 44 3.77 -8.97 -12.33
C SER A 44 2.43 -8.74 -11.64
N LEU A 45 1.98 -7.48 -11.60
CA LEU A 45 0.68 -7.09 -11.08
C LEU A 45 0.26 -5.71 -11.62
N THR A 46 -1.03 -5.40 -11.51
CA THR A 46 -1.59 -4.09 -11.86
C THR A 46 -2.50 -3.60 -10.76
N ILE A 47 -2.54 -2.27 -10.54
CA ILE A 47 -3.50 -1.62 -9.64
C ILE A 47 -4.19 -0.51 -10.43
N ALA A 48 -5.52 -0.56 -10.50
CA ALA A 48 -6.32 0.46 -11.14
C ALA A 48 -6.49 1.69 -10.24
N ALA A 49 -6.83 2.83 -10.85
CA ALA A 49 -7.17 4.04 -10.10
C ALA A 49 -8.35 3.76 -9.14
N GLY A 50 -8.25 4.21 -7.89
CA GLY A 50 -9.26 4.03 -6.87
C GLY A 50 -9.36 2.60 -6.30
N GLU A 51 -8.43 1.69 -6.61
CA GLU A 51 -8.38 0.40 -5.94
C GLU A 51 -7.79 0.50 -4.53
N PHE A 52 -8.34 -0.26 -3.59
CA PHE A 52 -7.73 -0.56 -2.31
C PHE A 52 -7.33 -2.03 -2.31
N VAL A 53 -6.03 -2.28 -2.41
CA VAL A 53 -5.44 -3.62 -2.59
C VAL A 53 -4.55 -3.96 -1.42
N ALA A 54 -4.69 -5.17 -0.87
CA ALA A 54 -3.74 -5.73 0.07
C ALA A 54 -2.71 -6.62 -0.64
N LEU A 55 -1.45 -6.57 -0.20
CA LEU A 55 -0.37 -7.45 -0.59
C LEU A 55 0.01 -8.29 0.61
N MET A 56 -0.32 -9.57 0.58
CA MET A 56 -0.09 -10.53 1.67
C MET A 56 0.95 -11.59 1.28
N GLY A 57 1.55 -12.20 2.27
CA GLY A 57 2.49 -13.32 2.09
C GLY A 57 3.42 -13.48 3.29
N PRO A 58 4.12 -14.62 3.40
CA PRO A 58 5.02 -14.90 4.51
C PRO A 58 6.20 -13.91 4.58
N SER A 59 6.92 -13.94 5.71
CA SER A 59 8.17 -13.18 5.82
C SER A 59 9.16 -13.62 4.74
N GLY A 60 9.88 -12.67 4.16
CA GLY A 60 10.84 -12.96 3.07
C GLY A 60 10.22 -13.17 1.69
N SER A 61 8.90 -13.12 1.51
CA SER A 61 8.26 -13.32 0.20
C SER A 61 8.48 -12.19 -0.82
N GLY A 62 9.15 -11.08 -0.43
CA GLY A 62 9.48 -9.97 -1.33
C GLY A 62 8.58 -8.72 -1.20
N LYS A 63 7.64 -8.67 -0.24
CA LYS A 63 6.70 -7.53 -0.06
C LYS A 63 7.39 -6.18 0.06
N SER A 64 8.27 -6.03 1.05
CA SER A 64 8.99 -4.76 1.28
C SER A 64 9.95 -4.44 0.14
N THR A 65 10.53 -5.46 -0.50
CA THR A 65 11.38 -5.26 -1.69
C THR A 65 10.57 -4.69 -2.85
N LEU A 66 9.38 -5.24 -3.11
CA LEU A 66 8.49 -4.71 -4.14
C LEU A 66 8.07 -3.27 -3.81
N LEU A 67 7.69 -3.02 -2.56
CA LEU A 67 7.31 -1.69 -2.09
C LEU A 67 8.44 -0.67 -2.33
N ASN A 68 9.68 -1.03 -1.98
CA ASN A 68 10.86 -0.19 -2.18
C ASN A 68 11.15 0.08 -3.67
N CYS A 69 10.91 -0.90 -4.54
CA CYS A 69 11.07 -0.71 -5.98
C CYS A 69 10.00 0.25 -6.53
N ILE A 70 8.73 0.09 -6.14
CA ILE A 70 7.64 1.00 -6.52
C ILE A 70 7.90 2.41 -5.98
N ALA A 71 8.38 2.48 -4.74
CA ALA A 71 8.76 3.72 -4.05
C ALA A 71 9.97 4.43 -4.63
N THR A 72 10.66 3.83 -5.61
CA THR A 72 11.93 4.34 -6.16
C THR A 72 13.03 4.54 -5.11
N ILE A 73 12.94 3.82 -3.99
CA ILE A 73 13.98 3.74 -2.95
C ILE A 73 15.07 2.78 -3.41
N ASP A 74 14.66 1.68 -4.06
CA ASP A 74 15.54 0.71 -4.67
C ASP A 74 15.18 0.54 -6.17
N ALA A 75 16.15 0.12 -6.98
CA ALA A 75 15.93 -0.14 -8.40
C ALA A 75 15.72 -1.65 -8.63
N PRO A 76 14.78 -2.08 -9.48
CA PRO A 76 14.70 -3.47 -9.90
C PRO A 76 15.95 -3.91 -10.66
N THR A 77 16.28 -5.19 -10.61
CA THR A 77 17.37 -5.77 -11.42
C THR A 77 16.97 -5.89 -12.88
N SER A 78 15.71 -6.25 -13.14
CA SER A 78 15.11 -6.27 -14.49
C SER A 78 13.59 -6.08 -14.40
N GLY A 79 12.94 -5.99 -15.56
CA GLY A 79 11.51 -5.72 -15.65
C GLY A 79 11.18 -4.24 -15.64
N THR A 80 9.89 -3.90 -15.58
CA THR A 80 9.43 -2.52 -15.70
C THR A 80 8.38 -2.21 -14.63
N ILE A 81 8.47 -1.03 -14.03
CA ILE A 81 7.44 -0.50 -13.13
C ILE A 81 6.95 0.82 -13.73
N MET A 82 5.66 0.86 -14.07
CA MET A 82 4.98 2.06 -14.53
C MET A 82 4.11 2.60 -13.40
N LEU A 83 4.30 3.85 -13.00
CA LEU A 83 3.46 4.53 -12.01
C LEU A 83 2.88 5.81 -12.63
N ALA A 84 1.57 5.91 -12.64
CA ALA A 84 0.84 7.03 -13.28
C ALA A 84 1.35 7.36 -14.69
N GLY A 85 1.58 6.33 -15.51
CA GLY A 85 2.08 6.46 -16.88
C GLY A 85 3.58 6.74 -17.01
N THR A 86 4.33 6.81 -15.90
CA THR A 86 5.77 7.07 -15.90
C THR A 86 6.54 5.80 -15.57
N ASP A 87 7.52 5.44 -16.40
CA ASP A 87 8.48 4.38 -16.11
C ASP A 87 9.45 4.86 -15.02
N VAL A 88 9.36 4.26 -13.83
CA VAL A 88 10.15 4.70 -12.67
C VAL A 88 11.65 4.49 -12.88
N SER A 89 12.06 3.52 -13.72
CA SER A 89 13.46 3.24 -14.01
C SER A 89 14.13 4.33 -14.86
N ARG A 90 13.33 5.14 -15.57
CA ARG A 90 13.81 6.22 -16.44
C ARG A 90 13.88 7.57 -15.76
N ILE A 91 13.49 7.65 -14.49
CA ILE A 91 13.51 8.90 -13.73
C ILE A 91 14.96 9.20 -13.34
N SER A 92 15.45 10.39 -13.67
CA SER A 92 16.80 10.82 -13.25
C SER A 92 16.88 10.93 -11.71
N ARG A 93 18.04 10.63 -11.14
CA ARG A 93 18.26 10.66 -9.67
C ARG A 93 17.85 11.99 -9.05
N SER A 94 18.08 13.10 -9.74
CA SER A 94 17.72 14.45 -9.26
C SER A 94 16.21 14.68 -9.18
N ARG A 95 15.39 13.92 -9.93
CA ARG A 95 13.94 14.06 -9.97
C ARG A 95 13.19 13.02 -9.12
N LEU A 96 13.89 12.01 -8.59
CA LEU A 96 13.25 10.95 -7.80
C LEU A 96 12.54 11.49 -6.54
N ALA A 97 13.16 12.47 -5.85
CA ALA A 97 12.55 13.06 -4.66
C ALA A 97 11.24 13.82 -4.99
N ASP A 98 11.24 14.59 -6.07
CA ASP A 98 10.05 15.31 -6.54
C ASP A 98 8.97 14.32 -6.98
N PHE A 99 9.34 13.28 -7.72
CA PHE A 99 8.41 12.23 -8.15
C PHE A 99 7.73 11.54 -6.95
N ARG A 100 8.51 11.14 -5.93
CA ARG A 100 7.94 10.56 -4.70
C ARG A 100 6.96 11.51 -4.03
N ARG A 101 7.34 12.78 -3.85
CA ARG A 101 6.50 13.78 -3.21
C ARG A 101 5.20 14.03 -3.96
N GLU A 102 5.23 14.03 -5.32
CA GLU A 102 4.09 14.37 -6.15
C GLU A 102 3.15 13.18 -6.43
N LYS A 103 3.70 11.97 -6.48
CA LYS A 103 2.96 10.79 -6.95
C LYS A 103 2.66 9.80 -5.84
N LEU A 104 3.40 9.80 -4.75
CA LEU A 104 3.32 8.79 -3.70
C LEU A 104 2.99 9.39 -2.34
N GLY A 105 2.15 8.68 -1.59
CA GLY A 105 1.97 8.84 -0.15
C GLY A 105 2.55 7.63 0.57
N PHE A 106 3.10 7.82 1.77
CA PHE A 106 3.69 6.73 2.54
C PHE A 106 3.10 6.66 3.94
N ILE A 107 2.61 5.47 4.31
CA ILE A 107 2.20 5.13 5.67
C ILE A 107 3.06 3.95 6.10
N PHE A 108 3.93 4.16 7.10
CA PHE A 108 4.82 3.12 7.63
C PHE A 108 4.22 2.49 8.90
N GLN A 109 4.73 1.34 9.30
CA GLN A 109 4.37 0.67 10.56
C GLN A 109 4.61 1.59 11.76
N ASP A 110 5.80 2.19 11.83
CA ASP A 110 6.07 3.31 12.72
C ASP A 110 5.64 4.60 12.02
N SER A 111 4.94 5.47 12.73
CA SER A 111 4.36 6.69 12.15
C SER A 111 5.38 7.63 11.47
N ASN A 112 6.65 7.51 11.85
CA ASN A 112 7.77 8.32 11.33
C ASN A 112 7.44 9.83 11.30
N LEU A 113 6.78 10.31 12.35
CA LEU A 113 6.56 11.74 12.54
C LEU A 113 7.84 12.42 13.01
N LEU A 114 7.99 13.69 12.67
CA LEU A 114 9.06 14.52 13.19
C LEU A 114 8.66 15.01 14.58
N ASP A 115 9.39 14.61 15.62
CA ASP A 115 9.08 14.92 17.03
C ASP A 115 9.17 16.42 17.37
N SER A 116 9.92 17.17 16.57
CA SER A 116 10.08 18.62 16.68
C SER A 116 8.93 19.42 16.06
N LEU A 117 8.00 18.76 15.37
CA LEU A 117 6.85 19.36 14.70
C LEU A 117 5.55 18.91 15.36
N THR A 118 4.56 19.79 15.41
CA THR A 118 3.19 19.44 15.77
C THR A 118 2.55 18.52 14.74
N ALA A 119 1.38 17.95 15.03
CA ALA A 119 0.61 17.16 14.06
C ALA A 119 0.28 17.99 12.82
N ARG A 120 -0.16 19.23 12.99
CA ARG A 120 -0.43 20.20 11.91
C ARG A 120 0.79 20.37 10.99
N GLU A 121 1.94 20.63 11.57
CA GLU A 121 3.18 20.85 10.84
C GLU A 121 3.67 19.58 10.14
N ASN A 122 3.54 18.41 10.78
CA ASN A 122 3.83 17.12 10.15
C ASN A 122 2.96 16.89 8.90
N ILE A 123 1.65 17.17 8.98
CA ILE A 123 0.73 17.03 7.84
C ILE A 123 1.06 18.07 6.77
N ALA A 124 1.36 19.33 7.16
CA ALA A 124 1.69 20.41 6.23
C ALA A 124 3.02 20.23 5.50
N LEU A 125 3.94 19.42 6.05
CA LEU A 125 5.32 19.31 5.58
C LEU A 125 5.45 19.03 4.06
N PRO A 126 4.79 18.01 3.47
CA PRO A 126 4.91 17.74 2.05
C PRO A 126 4.35 18.88 1.17
N LEU A 127 3.32 19.59 1.62
CA LEU A 127 2.76 20.75 0.92
C LEU A 127 3.73 21.95 0.98
N THR A 128 4.34 22.18 2.13
CA THR A 128 5.34 23.23 2.34
C THR A 128 6.56 23.02 1.44
N ILE A 129 7.10 21.80 1.41
CA ILE A 129 8.19 21.42 0.50
C ILE A 129 7.75 21.59 -0.97
N GLY A 130 6.48 21.29 -1.27
CA GLY A 130 5.85 21.48 -2.57
C GLY A 130 5.59 22.94 -2.94
N ARG A 131 5.87 23.92 -2.04
CA ARG A 131 5.64 25.36 -2.23
C ARG A 131 4.19 25.70 -2.49
N VAL A 132 3.26 24.95 -1.89
CA VAL A 132 1.82 25.29 -1.92
C VAL A 132 1.58 26.59 -1.14
N PRO A 133 0.70 27.47 -1.57
CA PRO A 133 0.38 28.70 -0.85
C PRO A 133 -0.12 28.46 0.57
N ALA A 134 0.32 29.25 1.55
CA ALA A 134 0.01 29.04 2.97
C ALA A 134 -1.49 28.92 3.28
N ALA A 135 -2.32 29.73 2.64
CA ALA A 135 -3.78 29.68 2.84
C ALA A 135 -4.38 28.33 2.36
N GLN A 136 -3.83 27.75 1.30
CA GLN A 136 -4.24 26.43 0.80
C GLN A 136 -3.76 25.31 1.73
N ILE A 137 -2.52 25.42 2.27
CA ILE A 137 -1.95 24.45 3.20
C ILE A 137 -2.88 24.27 4.41
N GLU A 138 -3.32 25.38 5.03
CA GLU A 138 -4.20 25.30 6.20
C GLU A 138 -5.52 24.60 5.87
N THR A 139 -6.14 24.93 4.74
CA THR A 139 -7.37 24.29 4.29
C THR A 139 -7.19 22.79 4.08
N ASP A 140 -6.10 22.38 3.41
CA ASP A 140 -5.83 20.98 3.09
C ASP A 140 -5.50 20.17 4.35
N VAL A 141 -4.74 20.76 5.29
CA VAL A 141 -4.40 20.14 6.58
C VAL A 141 -5.65 19.87 7.41
N VAL A 142 -6.55 20.86 7.55
CA VAL A 142 -7.81 20.70 8.31
C VAL A 142 -8.69 19.64 7.65
N ALA A 143 -8.82 19.66 6.32
CA ALA A 143 -9.61 18.66 5.58
C ALA A 143 -9.03 17.23 5.69
N ALA A 144 -7.70 17.09 5.70
CA ALA A 144 -7.04 15.81 5.92
C ALA A 144 -7.24 15.31 7.36
N ALA A 145 -7.10 16.20 8.33
CA ALA A 145 -7.31 15.89 9.75
C ALA A 145 -8.76 15.43 10.02
N ALA A 146 -9.74 16.15 9.48
CA ALA A 146 -11.16 15.79 9.61
C ALA A 146 -11.47 14.42 9.03
N SER A 147 -10.88 14.08 7.87
CA SER A 147 -11.11 12.76 7.24
C SER A 147 -10.54 11.57 8.05
N LEU A 148 -9.67 11.84 9.02
CA LEU A 148 -9.03 10.84 9.89
C LEU A 148 -9.42 11.00 11.37
N GLY A 149 -10.31 11.96 11.70
CA GLY A 149 -10.80 12.19 13.05
C GLY A 149 -9.68 12.54 14.03
N ILE A 150 -8.83 13.52 13.65
CA ILE A 150 -7.65 13.93 14.44
C ILE A 150 -7.54 15.45 14.62
N GLU A 151 -8.65 16.20 14.42
CA GLU A 151 -8.65 17.67 14.56
C GLU A 151 -8.20 18.12 15.94
N GLU A 152 -8.59 17.37 16.99
CA GLU A 152 -8.28 17.70 18.39
C GLU A 152 -6.80 17.55 18.76
N VAL A 153 -5.98 16.96 17.88
CA VAL A 153 -4.54 16.77 18.13
C VAL A 153 -3.64 17.61 17.24
N LEU A 154 -4.19 18.45 16.37
CA LEU A 154 -3.42 19.22 15.38
C LEU A 154 -2.30 20.05 16.02
N ASP A 155 -2.51 20.60 17.20
CA ASP A 155 -1.55 21.45 17.90
C ASP A 155 -0.67 20.67 18.92
N LYS A 156 -0.77 19.31 18.92
CA LYS A 156 0.04 18.45 19.79
C LYS A 156 1.30 17.97 19.05
N TYR A 157 2.35 17.78 19.84
CA TYR A 157 3.56 17.10 19.37
C TYR A 157 3.41 15.56 19.44
N PRO A 158 4.19 14.77 18.66
CA PRO A 158 4.09 13.31 18.61
C PRO A 158 4.13 12.64 20.00
N TYR A 159 4.95 13.12 20.92
CA TYR A 159 5.06 12.58 22.28
C TYR A 159 3.83 12.83 23.17
N GLN A 160 2.92 13.73 22.75
CA GLN A 160 1.66 14.05 23.44
C GLN A 160 0.47 13.25 22.91
N MET A 161 0.69 12.41 21.87
CA MET A 161 -0.34 11.66 21.18
C MET A 161 -0.25 10.17 21.49
N SER A 162 -1.40 9.48 21.46
CA SER A 162 -1.43 8.02 21.49
C SER A 162 -0.84 7.43 20.18
N GLY A 163 -0.45 6.15 20.19
CA GLY A 163 0.03 5.45 19.00
C GLY A 163 -0.95 5.53 17.82
N GLY A 164 -2.24 5.32 18.09
CA GLY A 164 -3.29 5.42 17.07
C GLY A 164 -3.47 6.84 16.53
N GLN A 165 -3.34 7.88 17.37
CA GLN A 165 -3.37 9.26 16.91
C GLN A 165 -2.16 9.58 16.02
N ARG A 166 -0.95 9.18 16.45
CA ARG A 166 0.26 9.35 15.62
C ARG A 166 0.12 8.68 14.25
N GLN A 167 -0.41 7.46 14.22
CA GLN A 167 -0.58 6.73 12.96
C GLN A 167 -1.62 7.38 12.02
N ARG A 168 -2.72 7.93 12.57
CA ARG A 168 -3.68 8.70 11.78
C ARG A 168 -3.10 10.03 11.29
N VAL A 169 -2.23 10.69 12.06
CA VAL A 169 -1.47 11.88 11.60
C VAL A 169 -0.53 11.50 10.45
N ALA A 170 0.16 10.36 10.55
CA ALA A 170 1.01 9.87 9.44
C ALA A 170 0.19 9.56 8.18
N ALA A 171 -1.01 8.98 8.33
CA ALA A 171 -1.94 8.76 7.22
C ALA A 171 -2.43 10.09 6.62
N ALA A 172 -2.75 11.10 7.44
CA ALA A 172 -3.11 12.44 6.96
C ALA A 172 -1.98 13.06 6.15
N ARG A 173 -0.74 12.99 6.66
CA ARG A 173 0.46 13.46 5.94
C ARG A 173 0.64 12.76 4.59
N ALA A 174 0.36 11.46 4.52
CA ALA A 174 0.49 10.69 3.29
C ALA A 174 -0.57 11.06 2.23
N LEU A 175 -1.77 11.47 2.69
CA LEU A 175 -2.93 11.72 1.84
C LEU A 175 -3.09 13.19 1.44
N VAL A 176 -2.50 14.14 2.20
CA VAL A 176 -2.74 15.57 2.04
C VAL A 176 -2.35 16.12 0.67
N THR A 177 -1.37 15.50 0.00
CA THR A 177 -0.93 15.87 -1.36
C THR A 177 -1.81 15.27 -2.46
N ASN A 178 -2.84 14.51 -2.11
CA ASN A 178 -3.68 13.77 -3.06
C ASN A 178 -2.84 12.90 -4.03
N PRO A 179 -2.02 11.98 -3.51
CA PRO A 179 -1.09 11.21 -4.33
C PRO A 179 -1.82 10.26 -5.29
N GLN A 180 -1.14 9.85 -6.36
CA GLN A 180 -1.65 8.85 -7.30
C GLN A 180 -1.73 7.44 -6.66
N LEU A 181 -0.82 7.14 -5.75
CA LEU A 181 -0.76 5.87 -5.02
C LEU A 181 -0.27 6.09 -3.59
N VAL A 182 -1.03 5.55 -2.64
CA VAL A 182 -0.59 5.43 -1.24
C VAL A 182 0.01 4.05 -1.03
N LEU A 183 1.24 4.01 -0.53
CA LEU A 183 1.94 2.80 -0.11
C LEU A 183 1.86 2.71 1.42
N ALA A 184 1.17 1.71 1.94
CA ALA A 184 1.01 1.48 3.36
C ALA A 184 1.74 0.18 3.75
N ASP A 185 2.83 0.30 4.48
CA ASP A 185 3.64 -0.85 4.93
C ASP A 185 3.29 -1.18 6.37
N GLU A 186 2.54 -2.27 6.59
CA GLU A 186 2.06 -2.74 7.90
C GLU A 186 1.43 -1.62 8.76
N PRO A 187 0.48 -0.83 8.22
CA PRO A 187 0.05 0.43 8.85
C PRO A 187 -0.62 0.23 10.22
N THR A 188 -1.02 -1.00 10.55
CA THR A 188 -1.67 -1.37 11.80
C THR A 188 -0.77 -2.14 12.76
N GLY A 189 0.45 -2.51 12.34
CA GLY A 189 1.31 -3.44 13.07
C GLY A 189 1.74 -2.99 14.48
N ALA A 190 1.74 -1.68 14.75
CA ALA A 190 2.07 -1.10 16.06
C ALA A 190 0.82 -0.65 16.85
N LEU A 191 -0.40 -1.00 16.41
CA LEU A 191 -1.65 -0.52 16.99
C LEU A 191 -2.41 -1.63 17.74
N ASP A 192 -3.15 -1.24 18.77
CA ASP A 192 -4.18 -2.09 19.34
C ASP A 192 -5.36 -2.25 18.37
N SER A 193 -6.19 -3.27 18.57
CA SER A 193 -7.30 -3.62 17.69
C SER A 193 -8.31 -2.49 17.46
N LYS A 194 -8.54 -1.63 18.47
CA LYS A 194 -9.45 -0.49 18.35
C LYS A 194 -8.89 0.59 17.42
N ASN A 195 -7.62 0.95 17.62
CA ASN A 195 -6.95 1.96 16.80
C ASN A 195 -6.68 1.45 15.37
N ALA A 196 -6.34 0.16 15.21
CA ALA A 196 -6.22 -0.49 13.90
C ALA A 196 -7.53 -0.40 13.12
N LYS A 197 -8.66 -0.76 13.76
CA LYS A 197 -9.99 -0.66 13.17
C LYS A 197 -10.30 0.77 12.71
N LEU A 198 -10.09 1.77 13.56
CA LEU A 198 -10.35 3.18 13.24
C LEU A 198 -9.53 3.67 12.03
N LEU A 199 -8.25 3.29 11.96
CA LEU A 199 -7.39 3.64 10.83
C LEU A 199 -7.89 2.99 9.51
N LEU A 200 -8.20 1.68 9.55
CA LEU A 200 -8.66 0.94 8.38
C LEU A 200 -10.02 1.43 7.87
N GLU A 201 -10.97 1.72 8.76
CA GLU A 201 -12.25 2.33 8.41
C GLU A 201 -12.08 3.72 7.78
N SER A 202 -11.14 4.52 8.28
CA SER A 202 -10.81 5.82 7.69
C SER A 202 -10.21 5.67 6.28
N LEU A 203 -9.27 4.74 6.09
CA LEU A 203 -8.67 4.47 4.78
C LEU A 203 -9.71 3.94 3.78
N GLU A 204 -10.59 3.02 4.20
CA GLU A 204 -11.69 2.51 3.37
C GLU A 204 -12.65 3.66 2.97
N SER A 205 -13.03 4.52 3.93
CA SER A 205 -13.89 5.67 3.68
C SER A 205 -13.26 6.67 2.68
N ILE A 206 -11.97 6.97 2.84
CA ILE A 206 -11.23 7.88 1.93
C ILE A 206 -11.12 7.25 0.53
N ASN A 207 -10.85 5.94 0.45
CA ASN A 207 -10.86 5.22 -0.83
C ASN A 207 -12.21 5.34 -1.52
N GLN A 208 -13.32 5.10 -0.80
CA GLN A 208 -14.67 5.13 -1.35
C GLN A 208 -15.14 6.53 -1.74
N SER A 209 -14.83 7.56 -0.92
CA SER A 209 -15.33 8.93 -1.10
C SER A 209 -14.48 9.78 -2.02
N ARG A 210 -13.15 9.57 -2.04
CA ARG A 210 -12.19 10.38 -2.82
C ARG A 210 -11.50 9.60 -3.94
N GLY A 211 -11.74 8.28 -4.04
CA GLY A 211 -11.09 7.43 -5.04
C GLY A 211 -9.58 7.26 -4.81
N ALA A 212 -9.10 7.41 -3.57
CA ALA A 212 -7.69 7.22 -3.26
C ALA A 212 -7.24 5.79 -3.62
N THR A 213 -6.15 5.65 -4.36
CA THR A 213 -5.56 4.34 -4.68
C THR A 213 -4.62 3.93 -3.56
N VAL A 214 -4.81 2.76 -2.98
CA VAL A 214 -4.00 2.29 -1.83
C VAL A 214 -3.47 0.89 -2.08
N LEU A 215 -2.16 0.71 -1.94
CA LEU A 215 -1.51 -0.59 -1.84
C LEU A 215 -1.03 -0.78 -0.39
N MET A 216 -1.68 -1.68 0.33
CA MET A 216 -1.36 -2.00 1.72
C MET A 216 -0.62 -3.33 1.79
N VAL A 217 0.59 -3.31 2.30
CA VAL A 217 1.32 -4.52 2.70
C VAL A 217 0.90 -4.88 4.11
N THR A 218 0.47 -6.12 4.31
CA THR A 218 0.12 -6.62 5.64
C THR A 218 0.22 -8.14 5.71
N HIS A 219 0.43 -8.66 6.91
CA HIS A 219 0.28 -10.07 7.23
C HIS A 219 -0.98 -10.33 8.06
N ASP A 220 -1.75 -9.27 8.41
CA ASP A 220 -3.01 -9.36 9.17
C ASP A 220 -4.18 -9.53 8.22
N GLU A 221 -4.86 -10.67 8.30
CA GLU A 221 -6.03 -11.03 7.49
C GLU A 221 -7.20 -10.09 7.78
N THR A 222 -7.32 -9.61 9.03
CA THR A 222 -8.34 -8.62 9.40
C THR A 222 -8.13 -7.33 8.64
N ALA A 223 -6.89 -6.82 8.61
CA ALA A 223 -6.56 -5.62 7.85
C ALA A 223 -6.82 -5.81 6.35
N ALA A 224 -6.40 -6.96 5.79
CA ALA A 224 -6.61 -7.28 4.39
C ALA A 224 -8.10 -7.35 4.00
N SER A 225 -8.99 -7.73 4.93
CA SER A 225 -10.44 -7.82 4.68
C SER A 225 -11.12 -6.47 4.40
N TYR A 226 -10.49 -5.35 4.73
CA TYR A 226 -10.97 -4.00 4.38
C TYR A 226 -10.73 -3.66 2.91
N CYS A 227 -9.80 -4.36 2.26
CA CYS A 227 -9.45 -4.14 0.87
C CYS A 227 -10.52 -4.74 -0.07
N ARG A 228 -10.53 -4.26 -1.33
CA ARG A 228 -11.38 -4.84 -2.38
C ARG A 228 -10.74 -6.06 -3.03
N ARG A 229 -9.42 -6.15 -3.00
CA ARG A 229 -8.63 -7.22 -3.59
C ARG A 229 -7.42 -7.52 -2.72
N VAL A 230 -7.07 -8.80 -2.64
CA VAL A 230 -5.87 -9.29 -1.95
C VAL A 230 -5.00 -10.03 -2.95
N LEU A 231 -3.74 -9.63 -3.05
CA LEU A 231 -2.69 -10.31 -3.79
C LEU A 231 -1.84 -11.10 -2.81
N PHE A 232 -1.74 -12.40 -3.00
CA PHE A 232 -0.88 -13.25 -2.19
C PHE A 232 0.43 -13.46 -2.93
N ILE A 233 1.55 -13.16 -2.26
CA ILE A 233 2.87 -13.38 -2.83
C ILE A 233 3.63 -14.46 -2.08
N ARG A 234 4.39 -15.25 -2.84
CA ARG A 234 5.30 -16.27 -2.36
C ARG A 234 6.51 -16.35 -3.29
N ASP A 235 7.71 -16.49 -2.72
CA ASP A 235 8.96 -16.65 -3.45
C ASP A 235 9.19 -15.58 -4.55
N GLY A 236 8.82 -14.32 -4.23
CA GLY A 236 8.99 -13.18 -5.13
C GLY A 236 8.03 -13.13 -6.31
N ARG A 237 6.89 -13.85 -6.27
CA ARG A 237 5.86 -13.88 -7.33
C ARG A 237 4.46 -13.74 -6.74
N VAL A 238 3.51 -13.26 -7.54
CA VAL A 238 2.09 -13.38 -7.21
C VAL A 238 1.71 -14.86 -7.31
N PHE A 239 1.26 -15.41 -6.20
CA PHE A 239 0.82 -16.81 -6.09
C PHE A 239 -0.65 -16.97 -6.46
N THR A 240 -1.51 -16.10 -5.92
CA THR A 240 -2.94 -16.07 -6.21
C THR A 240 -3.51 -14.70 -5.85
N GLU A 241 -4.73 -14.42 -6.30
CA GLU A 241 -5.47 -13.21 -5.94
C GLU A 241 -6.92 -13.55 -5.55
N LEU A 242 -7.49 -12.74 -4.67
CA LEU A 242 -8.88 -12.78 -4.29
C LEU A 242 -9.51 -11.41 -4.49
N ASP A 243 -10.63 -11.38 -5.20
CA ASP A 243 -11.51 -10.20 -5.26
C ASP A 243 -12.63 -10.37 -4.23
N ARG A 244 -12.94 -9.29 -3.48
CA ARG A 244 -14.04 -9.25 -2.52
C ARG A 244 -15.39 -9.32 -3.25
N GLY A 245 -15.52 -8.66 -4.38
CA GLY A 245 -16.77 -8.61 -5.14
C GLY A 245 -17.92 -8.05 -4.31
N ALA A 246 -19.02 -8.81 -4.24
CA ALA A 246 -20.21 -8.49 -3.45
C ALA A 246 -20.19 -9.07 -2.02
N ASP A 247 -19.11 -9.74 -1.63
CA ASP A 247 -19.01 -10.37 -0.31
C ASP A 247 -19.03 -9.32 0.81
N SER A 248 -19.63 -9.71 1.94
CA SER A 248 -19.43 -8.97 3.19
C SER A 248 -17.96 -9.05 3.61
N ARG A 249 -17.49 -8.08 4.42
CA ARG A 249 -16.13 -8.11 4.96
C ARG A 249 -15.83 -9.42 5.72
N HIS A 250 -16.81 -9.96 6.46
CA HIS A 250 -16.64 -11.20 7.19
C HIS A 250 -16.46 -12.40 6.24
N ALA A 251 -17.32 -12.54 5.23
CA ALA A 251 -17.17 -13.62 4.24
C ALA A 251 -15.85 -13.52 3.47
N PHE A 252 -15.40 -12.30 3.16
CA PHE A 252 -14.12 -12.10 2.50
C PHE A 252 -12.95 -12.45 3.42
N PHE A 253 -13.02 -12.11 4.71
CA PHE A 253 -12.03 -12.52 5.72
C PHE A 253 -11.90 -14.05 5.78
N GLU A 254 -13.01 -14.79 5.82
CA GLU A 254 -12.96 -16.26 5.84
C GLU A 254 -12.28 -16.84 4.58
N ARG A 255 -12.52 -16.26 3.41
CA ARG A 255 -11.83 -16.66 2.17
C ARG A 255 -10.33 -16.37 2.22
N ILE A 256 -9.93 -15.22 2.78
CA ILE A 256 -8.52 -14.88 3.00
C ILE A 256 -7.86 -15.92 3.90
N MET A 257 -8.48 -16.26 5.04
CA MET A 257 -8.00 -17.28 5.98
C MET A 257 -7.80 -18.65 5.31
N GLN A 258 -8.71 -19.05 4.42
CA GLN A 258 -8.57 -20.32 3.68
C GLN A 258 -7.30 -20.32 2.80
N VAL A 259 -6.99 -19.22 2.12
CA VAL A 259 -5.76 -19.12 1.29
C VAL A 259 -4.51 -19.13 2.18
N VAL A 260 -4.51 -18.39 3.30
CA VAL A 260 -3.39 -18.37 4.24
C VAL A 260 -3.12 -19.75 4.82
N ALA A 261 -4.18 -20.49 5.20
CA ALA A 261 -4.05 -21.86 5.72
C ALA A 261 -3.41 -22.81 4.69
N VAL A 262 -3.77 -22.69 3.41
CA VAL A 262 -3.16 -23.48 2.33
C VAL A 262 -1.69 -23.10 2.13
N GLN A 263 -1.34 -21.80 2.24
CA GLN A 263 0.05 -21.36 2.13
C GLN A 263 0.92 -21.90 3.28
N GLY A 264 0.42 -21.86 4.53
CA GLY A 264 1.13 -22.37 5.72
C GLY A 264 1.28 -23.89 5.71
N GLY A 265 0.25 -24.64 5.29
CA GLY A 265 0.31 -26.11 5.25
C GLY A 265 1.25 -26.70 4.19
N VAL A 266 1.71 -25.93 3.21
CA VAL A 266 2.71 -26.35 2.21
C VAL A 266 4.15 -26.20 2.78
N ASP A 267 4.36 -25.29 3.71
CA ASP A 267 5.69 -25.06 4.32
C ASP A 267 5.99 -26.13 5.39
N ASP A 268 4.97 -26.67 6.09
CA ASP A 268 5.15 -27.77 7.06
C ASP A 268 5.42 -29.14 6.40
N ALA A 269 5.28 -29.25 5.08
CA ALA A 269 5.49 -30.50 4.33
C ALA A 269 6.86 -30.60 3.62
N ARG A 270 7.77 -29.64 3.86
CA ARG A 270 9.15 -29.62 3.35
C ARG A 270 10.16 -29.71 4.49
#